data_41d6523580d005ad1fa5750750ebb059
#
_entry.id   41d6523580d005ad1fa5750750ebb059
#
_cell.length_a   1.000
_cell.length_b   1.000
_cell.length_c   1.000
_cell.angle_alpha   90.00
_cell.angle_beta   90.00
_cell.angle_gamma   90.00
#
_symmetry.space_group_name_H-M   'P 1'
#
loop_
_entity.id
_entity.type
_entity.pdbx_description
1 polymer ?
#
loop_
_entity_poly.entity_id
_entity_poly.type
_entity_poly.pdbx_seq_one_letter_code
_entity_poly.pdbx_strand_id
1 'polypeptide(L)'
;DFAPVSLAAWGTLMLVANPKTGIQSMADLTARSKAKPGSITFGSPGVGTPHHMAMELFKAQTGLFMLHVPYRGSAGYTQDILSGEIMVGFLPVHVAQSFVAAGKLTALAVGSPKRHPVAPTVATFEELGVKDVDVDLWYAFFAPARTPPAVVTRLNAEIAAILKLPEVREVLGKAGMDAATSTPAELASLSAKDYPRWGAVIKRNGITAE
;
A
#
# COMPACT_ATOMS: atom_id res chain seq x y z
N ASP A 1 -23.69 3.65 -4.74
CA ASP A 1 -23.74 5.14 -4.61
C ASP A 1 -22.82 5.86 -5.59
N PHE A 2 -21.94 5.13 -6.31
CA PHE A 2 -21.00 5.67 -7.27
C PHE A 2 -21.04 4.92 -8.59
N ALA A 3 -20.79 5.62 -9.70
CA ALA A 3 -20.57 5.07 -11.02
C ALA A 3 -19.05 5.03 -11.28
N PRO A 4 -18.46 3.87 -11.58
CA PRO A 4 -17.05 3.78 -11.91
C PRO A 4 -16.75 4.50 -13.23
N VAL A 5 -15.62 5.23 -13.28
CA VAL A 5 -15.19 5.97 -14.48
C VAL A 5 -13.92 5.33 -15.04
N SER A 6 -12.80 5.40 -14.34
CA SER A 6 -11.51 4.85 -14.79
C SER A 6 -10.56 4.68 -13.61
N LEU A 7 -9.65 3.71 -13.69
CA LEU A 7 -8.40 3.78 -12.94
C LEU A 7 -7.63 5.05 -13.32
N ALA A 8 -6.81 5.52 -12.39
CA ALA A 8 -5.87 6.62 -12.58
C ALA A 8 -4.42 6.16 -12.43
N ALA A 9 -4.16 5.36 -11.41
CA ALA A 9 -2.80 4.88 -11.12
C ALA A 9 -2.82 3.62 -10.25
N TRP A 10 -1.71 2.90 -10.31
CA TRP A 10 -1.32 1.92 -9.31
C TRP A 10 -0.19 2.47 -8.43
N GLY A 11 -0.18 2.10 -7.17
CA GLY A 11 0.92 2.32 -6.25
C GLY A 11 1.25 1.04 -5.52
N THR A 12 2.52 0.82 -5.26
CA THR A 12 2.97 -0.34 -4.50
C THR A 12 3.49 0.10 -3.14
N LEU A 13 3.13 -0.64 -2.10
CA LEU A 13 3.66 -0.45 -0.77
C LEU A 13 4.90 -1.35 -0.55
N MET A 14 5.89 -0.81 0.16
CA MET A 14 7.07 -1.52 0.61
C MET A 14 7.04 -1.59 2.14
N LEU A 15 7.20 -2.78 2.70
CA LEU A 15 7.43 -2.96 4.12
C LEU A 15 8.88 -2.60 4.42
N VAL A 16 9.07 -1.69 5.35
CA VAL A 16 10.39 -1.20 5.77
C VAL A 16 10.55 -1.28 7.29
N ALA A 17 11.79 -1.33 7.74
CA ALA A 17 12.17 -1.24 9.14
C ALA A 17 13.19 -0.12 9.36
N ASN A 18 13.21 0.47 10.57
CA ASN A 18 14.30 1.35 10.94
C ASN A 18 15.53 0.50 11.32
N PRO A 19 16.72 0.74 10.75
CA PRO A 19 17.92 -0.06 11.01
C PRO A 19 18.38 -0.04 12.47
N LYS A 20 18.07 1.02 13.25
CA LYS A 20 18.38 1.08 14.69
C LYS A 20 17.65 0.01 15.50
N THR A 21 16.58 -0.55 14.98
CA THR A 21 15.83 -1.63 15.63
C THR A 21 16.53 -2.97 15.54
N GLY A 22 17.55 -3.12 14.67
CA GLY A 22 18.22 -4.36 14.39
C GLY A 22 17.40 -5.35 13.55
N ILE A 23 16.27 -4.92 12.97
CA ILE A 23 15.48 -5.69 12.00
C ILE A 23 16.05 -5.40 10.61
N GLN A 24 16.77 -6.36 10.05
CA GLN A 24 17.43 -6.22 8.75
C GLN A 24 16.83 -7.11 7.67
N SER A 25 15.94 -8.01 8.07
CA SER A 25 15.31 -8.97 7.16
C SER A 25 13.91 -9.36 7.63
N MET A 26 13.13 -9.97 6.75
CA MET A 26 11.84 -10.59 7.10
C MET A 26 12.01 -11.69 8.15
N ALA A 27 13.13 -12.41 8.11
CA ALA A 27 13.46 -13.44 9.10
C ALA A 27 13.65 -12.83 10.50
N ASP A 28 14.37 -11.70 10.61
CA ASP A 28 14.56 -10.99 11.89
C ASP A 28 13.23 -10.48 12.45
N LEU A 29 12.40 -9.85 11.58
CA LEU A 29 11.07 -9.38 11.97
C LEU A 29 10.24 -10.54 12.53
N THR A 30 10.21 -11.65 11.82
CA THR A 30 9.44 -12.84 12.20
C THR A 30 9.96 -13.44 13.50
N ALA A 31 11.27 -13.63 13.64
CA ALA A 31 11.90 -14.20 14.83
C ALA A 31 11.62 -13.34 16.08
N ARG A 32 11.79 -12.02 15.97
CA ARG A 32 11.55 -11.08 17.07
C ARG A 32 10.07 -11.02 17.48
N SER A 33 9.16 -10.94 16.50
CA SER A 33 7.74 -10.91 16.79
C SER A 33 7.25 -12.20 17.48
N LYS A 34 7.80 -13.36 17.09
CA LYS A 34 7.50 -14.65 17.72
C LYS A 34 8.11 -14.78 19.11
N ALA A 35 9.35 -14.34 19.31
CA ALA A 35 10.04 -14.41 20.59
C ALA A 35 9.36 -13.53 21.66
N LYS A 36 8.86 -12.35 21.26
CA LYS A 36 8.17 -11.43 22.18
C LYS A 36 6.99 -10.77 21.46
N PRO A 37 5.82 -11.42 21.42
CA PRO A 37 4.63 -10.85 20.78
C PRO A 37 4.28 -9.47 21.35
N GLY A 38 3.96 -8.52 20.47
CA GLY A 38 3.64 -7.14 20.83
C GLY A 38 4.84 -6.22 21.12
N SER A 39 6.08 -6.73 21.04
CA SER A 39 7.27 -5.88 21.24
C SER A 39 7.64 -5.03 20.03
N ILE A 40 7.05 -5.31 18.88
CA ILE A 40 7.27 -4.56 17.64
C ILE A 40 6.10 -3.60 17.45
N THR A 41 6.43 -2.32 17.26
CA THR A 41 5.46 -1.28 16.90
C THR A 41 5.47 -1.09 15.38
N PHE A 42 4.27 -0.92 14.82
CA PHE A 42 4.12 -0.47 13.44
C PHE A 42 3.26 0.79 13.35
N GLY A 43 3.62 1.68 12.44
CA GLY A 43 2.88 2.91 12.22
C GLY A 43 2.00 2.86 10.97
N SER A 44 1.02 3.75 10.94
CA SER A 44 0.24 4.07 9.74
C SER A 44 -0.23 5.52 9.74
N PRO A 45 -0.58 6.08 8.57
CA PRO A 45 -1.16 7.44 8.49
C PRO A 45 -2.54 7.59 9.16
N GLY A 46 -3.09 6.52 9.70
CA GLY A 46 -4.37 6.48 10.41
C GLY A 46 -5.06 5.12 10.30
N VAL A 47 -6.05 4.90 11.15
CA VAL A 47 -6.87 3.69 11.16
C VAL A 47 -7.63 3.56 9.83
N GLY A 48 -7.68 2.34 9.27
CA GLY A 48 -8.36 2.06 8.00
C GLY A 48 -7.63 2.55 6.74
N THR A 49 -6.50 3.24 6.88
CA THR A 49 -5.67 3.59 5.71
C THR A 49 -5.08 2.34 5.06
N PRO A 50 -4.73 2.39 3.75
CA PRO A 50 -4.10 1.27 3.07
C PRO A 50 -2.85 0.72 3.77
N HIS A 51 -2.05 1.57 4.38
CA HIS A 51 -0.86 1.19 5.16
C HIS A 51 -1.23 0.35 6.40
N HIS A 52 -2.28 0.75 7.12
CA HIS A 52 -2.81 -0.02 8.24
C HIS A 52 -3.35 -1.37 7.76
N MET A 53 -4.22 -1.34 6.74
CA MET A 53 -4.85 -2.53 6.17
C MET A 53 -3.82 -3.54 5.64
N ALA A 54 -2.76 -3.05 4.98
CA ALA A 54 -1.64 -3.87 4.50
C ALA A 54 -0.94 -4.59 5.67
N MET A 55 -0.70 -3.88 6.77
CA MET A 55 -0.06 -4.49 7.95
C MET A 55 -0.97 -5.51 8.63
N GLU A 56 -2.25 -5.22 8.74
CA GLU A 56 -3.22 -6.17 9.31
C GLU A 56 -3.36 -7.43 8.45
N LEU A 57 -3.32 -7.28 7.13
CA LEU A 57 -3.27 -8.42 6.20
C LEU A 57 -1.99 -9.25 6.42
N PHE A 58 -0.82 -8.59 6.46
CA PHE A 58 0.46 -9.25 6.73
C PHE A 58 0.45 -10.00 8.07
N LYS A 59 -0.03 -9.37 9.14
CA LYS A 59 -0.20 -10.00 10.46
C LYS A 59 -1.12 -11.22 10.39
N ALA A 60 -2.23 -11.10 9.68
CA ALA A 60 -3.20 -12.19 9.53
C ALA A 60 -2.62 -13.40 8.80
N GLN A 61 -1.78 -13.19 7.78
CA GLN A 61 -1.15 -14.25 7.00
C GLN A 61 0.04 -14.90 7.70
N THR A 62 0.73 -14.16 8.55
CA THR A 62 1.94 -14.63 9.25
C THR A 62 1.68 -15.10 10.69
N GLY A 63 0.53 -14.76 11.26
CA GLY A 63 0.23 -14.99 12.68
C GLY A 63 1.07 -14.12 13.62
N LEU A 64 1.75 -13.10 13.13
CA LEU A 64 2.56 -12.20 13.95
C LEU A 64 1.70 -11.20 14.70
N PHE A 65 2.10 -10.88 15.93
CA PHE A 65 1.44 -9.86 16.73
C PHE A 65 2.35 -8.66 16.93
N MET A 66 1.90 -7.51 16.40
CA MET A 66 2.59 -6.21 16.46
C MET A 66 1.60 -5.12 16.87
N LEU A 67 2.07 -4.10 17.59
CA LEU A 67 1.25 -3.01 18.10
C LEU A 67 1.12 -1.89 17.07
N HIS A 68 -0.12 -1.48 16.78
CA HIS A 68 -0.41 -0.38 15.89
C HIS A 68 -0.29 0.97 16.59
N VAL A 69 0.38 1.92 15.94
CA VAL A 69 0.46 3.34 16.32
C VAL A 69 -0.11 4.17 15.17
N PRO A 70 -1.37 4.63 15.27
CA PRO A 70 -1.99 5.46 14.25
C PRO A 70 -1.52 6.91 14.35
N TYR A 71 -1.29 7.52 13.19
CA TYR A 71 -0.95 8.93 13.05
C TYR A 71 -2.07 9.71 12.34
N ARG A 72 -2.07 11.03 12.47
CA ARG A 72 -2.97 11.91 11.71
C ARG A 72 -2.31 12.34 10.40
N GLY A 73 -2.08 11.36 9.50
CA GLY A 73 -1.47 11.58 8.18
C GLY A 73 -0.04 11.07 8.05
N SER A 74 0.50 11.18 6.83
CA SER A 74 1.77 10.54 6.46
C SER A 74 3.01 11.22 7.02
N ALA A 75 2.96 12.53 7.30
CA ALA A 75 4.15 13.30 7.68
C ALA A 75 4.75 12.83 9.02
N GLY A 76 3.96 12.82 10.09
CA GLY A 76 4.39 12.37 11.41
C GLY A 76 4.79 10.89 11.41
N TYR A 77 4.00 10.05 10.75
CA TYR A 77 4.31 8.64 10.57
C TYR A 77 5.69 8.43 9.90
N THR A 78 5.97 9.15 8.79
CA THR A 78 7.24 9.03 8.08
C THR A 78 8.41 9.52 8.93
N GLN A 79 8.21 10.61 9.68
CA GLN A 79 9.24 11.12 10.58
C GLN A 79 9.59 10.11 11.67
N ASP A 80 8.60 9.49 12.29
CA ASP A 80 8.80 8.59 13.42
C ASP A 80 9.37 7.23 13.02
N ILE A 81 9.06 6.72 11.82
CA ILE A 81 9.75 5.54 11.30
C ILE A 81 11.23 5.85 10.96
N LEU A 82 11.54 7.07 10.50
CA LEU A 82 12.92 7.50 10.24
C LEU A 82 13.73 7.75 11.52
N SER A 83 13.11 8.22 12.59
CA SER A 83 13.77 8.40 13.88
C SER A 83 14.00 7.09 14.63
N GLY A 84 13.14 6.09 14.40
CA GLY A 84 13.13 4.78 15.09
C GLY A 84 12.13 4.69 16.24
N GLU A 85 11.29 5.69 16.44
CA GLU A 85 10.15 5.63 17.38
C GLU A 85 9.14 4.56 16.94
N ILE A 86 8.96 4.41 15.62
CA ILE A 86 8.24 3.30 15.01
C ILE A 86 9.25 2.33 14.38
N MET A 87 9.09 1.04 14.68
CA MET A 87 10.06 0.03 14.28
C MET A 87 9.90 -0.38 12.83
N VAL A 88 8.66 -0.60 12.38
CA VAL A 88 8.34 -1.08 11.02
C VAL A 88 7.10 -0.37 10.48
N GLY A 89 6.92 -0.43 9.16
CA GLY A 89 5.70 0.06 8.54
C GLY A 89 5.74 -0.01 7.02
N PHE A 90 4.59 0.23 6.42
CA PHE A 90 4.49 0.32 4.98
C PHE A 90 4.67 1.76 4.50
N LEU A 91 5.47 1.97 3.48
CA LEU A 91 5.60 3.23 2.76
C LEU A 91 5.38 3.00 1.25
N PRO A 92 4.91 4.00 0.50
CA PRO A 92 4.94 3.92 -0.95
C PRO A 92 6.35 3.63 -1.45
N VAL A 93 6.48 2.71 -2.42
CA VAL A 93 7.79 2.17 -2.86
C VAL A 93 8.81 3.25 -3.22
N HIS A 94 8.40 4.31 -3.89
CA HIS A 94 9.30 5.40 -4.30
C HIS A 94 9.81 6.22 -3.10
N VAL A 95 8.93 6.45 -2.11
CA VAL A 95 9.31 7.12 -0.87
C VAL A 95 10.28 6.24 -0.09
N ALA A 96 9.91 4.96 0.08
CA ALA A 96 10.74 3.98 0.77
C ALA A 96 12.12 3.83 0.13
N GLN A 97 12.19 3.71 -1.20
CA GLN A 97 13.44 3.51 -1.93
C GLN A 97 14.42 4.65 -1.74
N SER A 98 13.96 5.89 -1.68
CA SER A 98 14.82 7.04 -1.40
C SER A 98 15.50 6.95 -0.03
N PHE A 99 14.75 6.52 1.00
CA PHE A 99 15.30 6.32 2.34
C PHE A 99 16.16 5.07 2.46
N VAL A 100 15.81 4.01 1.74
CA VAL A 100 16.62 2.77 1.69
C VAL A 100 17.96 3.04 1.00
N ALA A 101 17.96 3.74 -0.12
CA ALA A 101 19.18 4.13 -0.82
C ALA A 101 20.09 5.04 0.05
N ALA A 102 19.51 5.87 0.91
CA ALA A 102 20.23 6.70 1.87
C ALA A 102 20.64 5.96 3.16
N GLY A 103 20.37 4.66 3.28
CA GLY A 103 20.67 3.85 4.48
C GLY A 103 19.84 4.23 5.72
N LYS A 104 18.78 5.01 5.55
CA LYS A 104 17.90 5.45 6.65
C LYS A 104 16.84 4.42 7.01
N LEU A 105 16.45 3.57 6.07
CA LEU A 105 15.53 2.46 6.26
C LEU A 105 16.08 1.18 5.63
N THR A 106 15.64 0.05 6.15
CA THR A 106 15.88 -1.29 5.60
C THR A 106 14.63 -1.75 4.87
N ALA A 107 14.74 -2.13 3.60
CA ALA A 107 13.66 -2.74 2.85
C ALA A 107 13.48 -4.20 3.26
N LEU A 108 12.27 -4.62 3.58
CA LEU A 108 11.96 -6.00 3.98
C LEU A 108 11.24 -6.77 2.87
N ALA A 109 10.23 -6.17 2.25
CA ALA A 109 9.49 -6.77 1.13
C ALA A 109 8.71 -5.72 0.34
N VAL A 110 8.41 -5.98 -0.93
CA VAL A 110 7.44 -5.22 -1.73
C VAL A 110 6.11 -5.96 -1.79
N GLY A 111 5.01 -5.19 -1.79
CA GLY A 111 3.64 -5.69 -1.77
C GLY A 111 3.07 -6.10 -3.12
N SER A 112 3.82 -5.91 -4.21
CA SER A 112 3.41 -6.29 -5.56
C SER A 112 3.66 -7.78 -5.85
N PRO A 113 2.93 -8.41 -6.80
CA PRO A 113 3.14 -9.80 -7.20
C PRO A 113 4.51 -10.07 -7.82
N LYS A 114 5.17 -9.02 -8.33
CA LYS A 114 6.52 -9.08 -8.91
C LYS A 114 7.39 -8.00 -8.28
N ARG A 115 8.71 -8.19 -8.32
CA ARG A 115 9.63 -7.14 -7.85
C ARG A 115 9.40 -5.84 -8.59
N HIS A 116 9.37 -4.77 -7.83
CA HIS A 116 9.06 -3.45 -8.40
C HIS A 116 10.27 -2.89 -9.18
N PRO A 117 10.10 -2.31 -10.37
CA PRO A 117 11.20 -1.78 -11.19
C PRO A 117 12.09 -0.76 -10.47
N VAL A 118 11.50 0.04 -9.58
CA VAL A 118 12.23 1.03 -8.76
C VAL A 118 13.06 0.38 -7.65
N ALA A 119 12.71 -0.85 -7.24
CA ALA A 119 13.39 -1.58 -6.17
C ALA A 119 13.64 -3.05 -6.57
N PRO A 120 14.39 -3.32 -7.66
CA PRO A 120 14.50 -4.65 -8.26
C PRO A 120 15.25 -5.67 -7.36
N THR A 121 15.97 -5.20 -6.37
CA THR A 121 16.69 -6.05 -5.40
C THR A 121 15.82 -6.46 -4.22
N VAL A 122 14.68 -5.80 -4.00
CA VAL A 122 13.79 -6.11 -2.87
C VAL A 122 12.86 -7.24 -3.27
N ALA A 123 12.84 -8.30 -2.48
CA ALA A 123 11.97 -9.47 -2.72
C ALA A 123 10.49 -9.13 -2.49
N THR A 124 9.61 -9.87 -3.16
CA THR A 124 8.17 -9.83 -2.88
C THR A 124 7.85 -10.64 -1.63
N PHE A 125 6.67 -10.45 -1.06
CA PHE A 125 6.20 -11.30 0.04
C PHE A 125 6.12 -12.77 -0.37
N GLU A 126 5.68 -13.07 -1.59
CA GLU A 126 5.59 -14.43 -2.11
C GLU A 126 6.96 -15.11 -2.24
N GLU A 127 7.99 -14.41 -2.75
CA GLU A 127 9.37 -14.90 -2.78
C GLU A 127 9.92 -15.21 -1.38
N LEU A 128 9.43 -14.51 -0.35
CA LEU A 128 9.78 -14.73 1.06
C LEU A 128 8.89 -15.77 1.76
N GLY A 129 8.03 -16.46 1.01
CA GLY A 129 7.14 -17.51 1.53
C GLY A 129 5.89 -17.00 2.24
N VAL A 130 5.61 -15.71 2.20
CA VAL A 130 4.38 -15.11 2.75
C VAL A 130 3.37 -14.95 1.63
N LYS A 131 2.37 -15.83 1.61
CA LYS A 131 1.35 -15.86 0.56
C LYS A 131 0.22 -14.87 0.84
N ASP A 132 -0.49 -14.48 -0.21
CA ASP A 132 -1.71 -13.66 -0.16
C ASP A 132 -1.52 -12.27 0.50
N VAL A 133 -0.31 -11.74 0.49
CA VAL A 133 -0.01 -10.37 0.89
C VAL A 133 0.28 -9.54 -0.37
N ASP A 134 -0.77 -9.33 -1.15
CA ASP A 134 -0.81 -8.37 -2.25
C ASP A 134 -1.43 -7.08 -1.71
N VAL A 135 -0.63 -6.03 -1.63
CA VAL A 135 -1.01 -4.74 -1.04
C VAL A 135 -0.74 -3.59 -2.01
N ASP A 136 -0.88 -3.86 -3.29
CA ASP A 136 -0.92 -2.81 -4.29
C ASP A 136 -2.14 -1.91 -4.05
N LEU A 137 -1.92 -0.63 -4.24
CA LEU A 137 -2.93 0.42 -4.13
C LEU A 137 -3.42 0.79 -5.52
N TRP A 138 -4.72 0.95 -5.68
CA TRP A 138 -5.25 1.54 -6.88
C TRP A 138 -5.96 2.86 -6.58
N TYR A 139 -5.78 3.79 -7.47
CA TYR A 139 -6.43 5.09 -7.47
C TYR A 139 -7.36 5.17 -8.66
N ALA A 140 -8.58 5.63 -8.45
CA ALA A 140 -9.59 5.65 -9.49
C ALA A 140 -10.54 6.85 -9.38
N PHE A 141 -11.15 7.16 -10.51
CA PHE A 141 -12.22 8.15 -10.58
C PHE A 141 -13.58 7.46 -10.56
N PHE A 142 -14.45 7.99 -9.73
CA PHE A 142 -15.86 7.63 -9.65
C PHE A 142 -16.71 8.87 -9.80
N ALA A 143 -17.86 8.72 -10.42
CA ALA A 143 -18.89 9.75 -10.51
C ALA A 143 -20.07 9.40 -9.59
N PRO A 144 -20.96 10.35 -9.27
CA PRO A 144 -22.23 10.04 -8.61
C PRO A 144 -23.03 8.99 -9.40
N ALA A 145 -23.72 8.08 -8.71
CA ALA A 145 -24.40 6.93 -9.33
C ALA A 145 -25.39 7.30 -10.44
N ARG A 146 -25.98 8.49 -10.39
CA ARG A 146 -26.97 8.98 -11.37
C ARG A 146 -26.35 9.80 -12.51
N THR A 147 -25.03 9.77 -12.68
CA THR A 147 -24.37 10.44 -13.81
C THR A 147 -24.76 9.77 -15.12
N PRO A 148 -25.22 10.54 -16.13
CA PRO A 148 -25.62 9.97 -17.41
C PRO A 148 -24.48 9.14 -18.05
N PRO A 149 -24.78 7.98 -18.66
CA PRO A 149 -23.77 7.10 -19.25
C PRO A 149 -22.86 7.79 -20.29
N ALA A 150 -23.42 8.70 -21.08
CA ALA A 150 -22.65 9.48 -22.06
C ALA A 150 -21.57 10.36 -21.40
N VAL A 151 -21.86 10.91 -20.21
CA VAL A 151 -20.87 11.69 -19.44
C VAL A 151 -19.78 10.80 -18.90
N VAL A 152 -20.12 9.64 -18.34
CA VAL A 152 -19.14 8.64 -17.85
C VAL A 152 -18.21 8.19 -18.99
N THR A 153 -18.78 7.88 -20.15
CA THR A 153 -18.00 7.48 -21.34
C THR A 153 -17.03 8.58 -21.78
N ARG A 154 -17.49 9.83 -21.80
CA ARG A 154 -16.63 10.96 -22.17
C ARG A 154 -15.52 11.18 -21.13
N LEU A 155 -15.84 11.16 -19.85
CA LEU A 155 -14.84 11.27 -18.76
C LEU A 155 -13.79 10.17 -18.85
N ASN A 156 -14.20 8.92 -19.09
CA ASN A 156 -13.29 7.80 -19.27
C ASN A 156 -12.31 8.05 -20.43
N ALA A 157 -12.82 8.48 -21.59
CA ALA A 157 -11.99 8.75 -22.77
C ALA A 157 -10.99 9.89 -22.54
N GLU A 158 -11.42 10.99 -21.93
CA GLU A 158 -10.56 12.15 -21.64
C GLU A 158 -9.48 11.80 -20.59
N ILE A 159 -9.86 11.10 -19.51
CA ILE A 159 -8.93 10.64 -18.47
C ILE A 159 -7.90 9.69 -19.10
N ALA A 160 -8.34 8.75 -19.94
CA ALA A 160 -7.43 7.82 -20.60
C ALA A 160 -6.45 8.53 -21.56
N ALA A 161 -6.88 9.61 -22.20
CA ALA A 161 -6.00 10.43 -23.02
C ALA A 161 -4.96 11.18 -22.18
N ILE A 162 -5.39 11.82 -21.08
CA ILE A 162 -4.53 12.57 -20.16
C ILE A 162 -3.46 11.65 -19.53
N LEU A 163 -3.84 10.47 -19.08
CA LEU A 163 -2.91 9.51 -18.44
C LEU A 163 -1.87 8.90 -19.40
N LYS A 164 -2.02 9.12 -20.69
CA LYS A 164 -1.01 8.76 -21.70
C LYS A 164 0.04 9.85 -21.94
N LEU A 165 -0.22 11.08 -21.50
CA LEU A 165 0.70 12.20 -21.67
C LEU A 165 2.00 11.94 -20.89
N PRO A 166 3.18 12.16 -21.52
CA PRO A 166 4.47 11.92 -20.86
C PRO A 166 4.64 12.69 -19.55
N GLU A 167 4.24 13.97 -19.54
CA GLU A 167 4.31 14.84 -18.38
C GLU A 167 3.46 14.34 -17.20
N VAL A 168 2.29 13.77 -17.47
CA VAL A 168 1.42 13.20 -16.43
C VAL A 168 2.04 11.92 -15.86
N ARG A 169 2.57 11.07 -16.74
CA ARG A 169 3.28 9.86 -16.30
C ARG A 169 4.53 10.18 -15.48
N GLU A 170 5.26 11.22 -15.86
CA GLU A 170 6.44 11.68 -15.11
C GLU A 170 6.05 12.17 -13.71
N VAL A 171 4.98 12.97 -13.59
CA VAL A 171 4.48 13.45 -12.30
C VAL A 171 4.01 12.29 -11.42
N LEU A 172 3.23 11.37 -11.96
CA LEU A 172 2.79 10.18 -11.22
C LEU A 172 3.98 9.30 -10.80
N GLY A 173 4.94 9.07 -11.71
CA GLY A 173 6.15 8.32 -11.40
C GLY A 173 6.98 8.94 -10.28
N LYS A 174 7.14 10.28 -10.27
CA LYS A 174 7.79 11.00 -9.16
C LYS A 174 7.02 10.88 -7.83
N ALA A 175 5.70 10.73 -7.90
CA ALA A 175 4.85 10.49 -6.74
C ALA A 175 4.76 9.01 -6.32
N GLY A 176 5.49 8.12 -7.01
CA GLY A 176 5.51 6.71 -6.69
C GLY A 176 4.35 5.89 -7.25
N MET A 177 3.74 6.38 -8.28
CA MET A 177 2.57 5.77 -8.89
C MET A 177 2.80 5.48 -10.39
N ASP A 178 2.30 4.34 -10.83
CA ASP A 178 2.27 3.97 -12.24
C ASP A 178 0.91 4.36 -12.84
N ALA A 179 0.92 5.24 -13.86
CA ALA A 179 -0.31 5.63 -14.56
C ALA A 179 -1.02 4.41 -15.14
N ALA A 180 -2.28 4.25 -14.84
CA ALA A 180 -3.12 3.14 -15.29
C ALA A 180 -4.49 3.64 -15.74
N THR A 181 -5.04 2.98 -16.74
CA THR A 181 -6.40 3.26 -17.22
C THR A 181 -7.24 1.99 -17.17
N SER A 182 -8.54 2.14 -17.11
CA SER A 182 -9.49 1.03 -17.25
C SER A 182 -10.76 1.49 -17.92
N THR A 183 -11.53 0.57 -18.42
CA THR A 183 -12.96 0.80 -18.71
C THR A 183 -13.75 0.91 -17.40
N PRO A 184 -14.93 1.52 -17.41
CA PRO A 184 -15.83 1.51 -16.25
C PRO A 184 -16.17 0.10 -15.76
N ALA A 185 -16.33 -0.86 -16.66
CA ALA A 185 -16.65 -2.25 -16.33
C ALA A 185 -15.47 -2.97 -15.62
N GLU A 186 -14.24 -2.74 -16.07
CA GLU A 186 -13.04 -3.28 -15.42
C GLU A 186 -12.86 -2.71 -14.01
N LEU A 187 -13.07 -1.39 -13.84
CA LEU A 187 -13.02 -0.77 -12.51
C LEU A 187 -14.13 -1.30 -11.59
N ALA A 188 -15.34 -1.51 -12.11
CA ALA A 188 -16.43 -2.13 -11.36
C ALA A 188 -16.05 -3.54 -10.88
N SER A 189 -15.44 -4.35 -11.76
CA SER A 189 -15.01 -5.71 -11.44
C SER A 189 -13.89 -5.72 -10.39
N LEU A 190 -12.91 -4.81 -10.51
CA LEU A 190 -11.83 -4.64 -9.53
C LEU A 190 -12.41 -4.28 -8.15
N SER A 191 -13.28 -3.29 -8.10
CA SER A 191 -13.92 -2.86 -6.85
C SER A 191 -14.76 -3.98 -6.22
N ALA A 192 -15.52 -4.73 -7.04
CA ALA A 192 -16.33 -5.86 -6.57
C ALA A 192 -15.48 -7.00 -6.01
N LYS A 193 -14.28 -7.22 -6.53
CA LYS A 193 -13.31 -8.20 -6.02
C LYS A 193 -12.67 -7.75 -4.71
N ASP A 194 -12.28 -6.48 -4.63
CA ASP A 194 -11.55 -5.94 -3.46
C ASP A 194 -12.46 -5.72 -2.25
N TYR A 195 -13.70 -5.33 -2.47
CA TYR A 195 -14.63 -5.03 -1.37
C TYR A 195 -14.78 -6.18 -0.36
N PRO A 196 -15.09 -7.44 -0.75
CA PRO A 196 -15.18 -8.54 0.19
C PRO A 196 -13.83 -8.92 0.80
N ARG A 197 -12.72 -8.80 0.05
CA ARG A 197 -11.36 -9.07 0.53
C ARG A 197 -11.01 -8.18 1.72
N TRP A 198 -11.12 -6.87 1.53
CA TRP A 198 -10.83 -5.90 2.59
C TRP A 198 -11.86 -5.94 3.72
N GLY A 199 -13.14 -6.19 3.40
CA GLY A 199 -14.18 -6.43 4.41
C GLY A 199 -13.85 -7.60 5.34
N ALA A 200 -13.28 -8.69 4.81
CA ALA A 200 -12.83 -9.82 5.62
C ALA A 200 -11.66 -9.45 6.55
N VAL A 201 -10.68 -8.65 6.06
CA VAL A 201 -9.57 -8.15 6.88
C VAL A 201 -10.08 -7.26 8.01
N ILE A 202 -10.98 -6.31 7.70
CA ILE A 202 -11.60 -5.41 8.68
C ILE A 202 -12.31 -6.22 9.77
N LYS A 203 -13.17 -7.15 9.38
CA LYS A 203 -13.96 -7.96 10.31
C LYS A 203 -13.06 -8.86 11.18
N ARG A 204 -12.07 -9.52 10.58
CA ARG A 204 -11.15 -10.43 11.29
C ARG A 204 -10.33 -9.71 12.36
N ASN A 205 -9.90 -8.49 12.08
CA ASN A 205 -9.02 -7.72 12.96
C ASN A 205 -9.77 -6.68 13.82
N GLY A 206 -11.12 -6.66 13.79
CA GLY A 206 -11.93 -5.76 14.61
C GLY A 206 -11.68 -4.28 14.30
N ILE A 207 -11.33 -3.94 13.05
CA ILE A 207 -11.02 -2.56 12.67
C ILE A 207 -12.31 -1.77 12.60
N THR A 208 -12.42 -0.71 13.40
CA THR A 208 -13.55 0.22 13.40
C THR A 208 -13.11 1.58 12.91
N ALA A 209 -13.96 2.26 12.16
CA ALA A 209 -13.76 3.68 11.85
C ALA A 209 -13.88 4.49 13.15
N GLU A 210 -12.95 5.42 13.36
CA GLU A 210 -13.03 6.42 14.43
C GLU A 210 -14.09 7.48 14.11
#